data_dd4dd14491d117ad3b7b6c9aad59fca4
#
_entry.id   dd4dd14491d117ad3b7b6c9aad59fca4
#
_cell.length_a   1.000
_cell.length_b   1.000
_cell.length_c   1.000
_cell.angle_alpha   90.00
_cell.angle_beta   90.00
_cell.angle_gamma   90.00
#
_symmetry.space_group_name_H-M   'P 1'
#
loop_
_entity.id
_entity.type
_entity.pdbx_description
1 polymer ?
#
loop_
_entity_poly.entity_id
_entity_poly.type
_entity_poly.pdbx_seq_one_letter_code
_entity_poly.pdbx_strand_id
1 'polypeptide(L)'
;MIAALIFAISIATLLQFFIFYSRALIAKSQGHQLSEQAREICGLTSGVVTADQFARLQQLIALCPEPSSDSFEVRSISLYFRLVCFAHTVMSWAFPSAAPLIEAERGGCAYAAAVALDRRIAYNRMLMAQQANH
;
A
#
# COMPACT_ATOMS: atom_id res chain seq x y z
N MET A 1 -6.07 31.12 19.27
CA MET A 1 -7.35 30.50 18.88
C MET A 1 -7.47 30.39 17.36
N ILE A 2 -7.48 31.51 16.63
CA ILE A 2 -7.62 31.52 15.15
C ILE A 2 -6.49 30.75 14.45
N ALA A 3 -5.26 30.91 14.87
CA ALA A 3 -4.10 30.20 14.29
C ALA A 3 -4.21 28.68 14.48
N ALA A 4 -4.66 28.22 15.64
CA ALA A 4 -4.86 26.80 15.92
C ALA A 4 -5.99 26.21 15.05
N LEU A 5 -7.03 26.98 14.80
CA LEU A 5 -8.16 26.57 13.96
C LEU A 5 -7.74 26.47 12.47
N ILE A 6 -6.97 27.45 11.97
CA ILE A 6 -6.42 27.42 10.61
C ILE A 6 -5.47 26.21 10.46
N PHE A 7 -4.61 25.96 11.44
CA PHE A 7 -3.70 24.81 11.42
C PHE A 7 -4.46 23.48 11.40
N ALA A 8 -5.51 23.33 12.24
CA ALA A 8 -6.33 22.14 12.24
C ALA A 8 -7.06 21.88 10.91
N ILE A 9 -7.61 22.94 10.30
CA ILE A 9 -8.26 22.85 8.99
C ILE A 9 -7.25 22.46 7.91
N SER A 10 -6.04 23.04 7.94
CA SER A 10 -4.97 22.71 6.99
C SER A 10 -4.55 21.26 7.09
N ILE A 11 -4.37 20.73 8.29
CA ILE A 11 -4.05 19.32 8.52
C ILE A 11 -5.19 18.41 8.04
N ALA A 12 -6.43 18.75 8.34
CA ALA A 12 -7.59 17.98 7.94
C ALA A 12 -7.69 17.92 6.40
N THR A 13 -7.46 19.02 5.71
CA THR A 13 -7.48 19.11 4.25
C THR A 13 -6.35 18.29 3.62
N LEU A 14 -5.13 18.38 4.17
CA LEU A 14 -3.98 17.58 3.72
C LEU A 14 -4.23 16.08 3.92
N LEU A 15 -4.78 15.69 5.06
CA LEU A 15 -5.09 14.31 5.37
C LEU A 15 -6.17 13.77 4.42
N GLN A 16 -7.21 14.54 4.15
CA GLN A 16 -8.27 14.18 3.21
C GLN A 16 -7.72 14.01 1.79
N PHE A 17 -6.86 14.93 1.35
CA PHE A 17 -6.20 14.82 0.04
C PHE A 17 -5.32 13.57 -0.03
N PHE A 18 -4.55 13.29 1.02
CA PHE A 18 -3.69 12.11 1.09
C PHE A 18 -4.50 10.80 1.04
N ILE A 19 -5.61 10.73 1.77
CA ILE A 19 -6.52 9.57 1.74
C ILE A 19 -7.09 9.38 0.34
N PHE A 20 -7.55 10.45 -0.28
CA PHE A 20 -8.11 10.41 -1.63
C PHE A 20 -7.06 9.94 -2.66
N TYR A 21 -5.85 10.48 -2.59
CA TYR A 21 -4.74 10.08 -3.46
C TYR A 21 -4.36 8.60 -3.27
N SER A 22 -4.27 8.15 -2.03
CA SER A 22 -3.92 6.76 -1.72
C SER A 22 -5.01 5.78 -2.20
N ARG A 23 -6.28 6.15 -2.05
CA ARG A 23 -7.40 5.34 -2.58
C ARG A 23 -7.40 5.30 -4.11
N ALA A 24 -7.04 6.38 -4.77
CA ALA A 24 -6.89 6.41 -6.23
C ALA A 24 -5.75 5.49 -6.70
N LEU A 25 -4.62 5.46 -6.00
CA LEU A 25 -3.52 4.53 -6.27
C LEU A 25 -3.95 3.06 -6.09
N ILE A 26 -4.67 2.76 -5.02
CA ILE A 26 -5.19 1.42 -4.74
C ILE A 26 -6.18 1.00 -5.84
N ALA A 27 -7.09 1.87 -6.23
CA ALA A 27 -8.03 1.60 -7.31
C ALA A 27 -7.34 1.35 -8.66
N LYS A 28 -6.29 2.12 -8.96
CA LYS A 28 -5.46 1.90 -10.15
C LYS A 28 -4.76 0.54 -10.11
N SER A 29 -4.28 0.12 -8.95
CA SER A 29 -3.61 -1.18 -8.79
C SER A 29 -4.57 -2.37 -8.94
N GLN A 30 -5.82 -2.23 -8.55
CA GLN A 30 -6.83 -3.29 -8.68
C GLN A 30 -7.14 -3.67 -10.13
N GLY A 31 -6.92 -2.77 -11.08
CA GLY A 31 -7.01 -3.05 -12.50
C GLY A 31 -5.86 -3.92 -13.06
N HIS A 32 -4.81 -4.12 -12.30
CA HIS A 32 -3.64 -4.92 -12.70
C HIS A 32 -3.79 -6.36 -12.22
N GLN A 33 -3.75 -7.31 -13.15
CA GLN A 33 -3.76 -8.74 -12.80
C GLN A 33 -2.41 -9.13 -12.22
N LEU A 34 -2.41 -9.54 -10.96
CA LEU A 34 -1.25 -10.13 -10.32
C LEU A 34 -0.90 -11.46 -10.97
N SER A 35 0.37 -11.70 -11.26
CA SER A 35 0.85 -13.03 -11.62
C SER A 35 0.56 -14.01 -10.49
N GLU A 36 0.24 -15.25 -10.83
CA GLU A 36 -0.08 -16.30 -9.85
C GLU A 36 1.07 -16.50 -8.84
N GLN A 37 2.30 -16.38 -9.33
CA GLN A 37 3.52 -16.44 -8.51
C GLN A 37 3.58 -15.30 -7.47
N ALA A 38 3.24 -14.08 -7.85
CA ALA A 38 3.23 -12.95 -6.91
C ALA A 38 2.14 -13.10 -5.85
N ARG A 39 0.98 -13.65 -6.23
CA ARG A 39 -0.13 -13.94 -5.30
C ARG A 39 0.27 -14.99 -4.26
N GLU A 40 0.99 -16.04 -4.67
CA GLU A 40 1.48 -17.10 -3.79
C GLU A 40 2.55 -16.58 -2.83
N ILE A 41 3.54 -15.83 -3.33
CA ILE A 41 4.62 -15.22 -2.52
C ILE A 41 4.05 -14.24 -1.49
N CYS A 42 3.02 -13.46 -1.85
CA CYS A 42 2.42 -12.47 -0.97
C CYS A 42 1.44 -13.06 0.06
N GLY A 43 1.07 -14.34 -0.06
CA GLY A 43 0.14 -15.01 0.85
C GLY A 43 -1.28 -14.40 0.85
N LEU A 44 -1.68 -13.74 -0.23
CA LEU A 44 -2.98 -13.06 -0.37
C LEU A 44 -4.18 -14.02 -0.52
N THR A 45 -3.97 -15.30 -0.34
CA THR A 45 -5.00 -16.35 -0.42
C THR A 45 -5.96 -16.37 0.77
N SER A 46 -5.56 -15.85 1.92
CA SER A 46 -6.44 -15.72 3.09
C SER A 46 -6.85 -14.26 3.25
N GLY A 47 -8.12 -13.98 3.07
CA GLY A 47 -8.71 -12.63 2.95
C GLY A 47 -8.45 -11.62 4.09
N VAL A 48 -7.65 -11.94 5.09
CA VAL A 48 -7.28 -11.03 6.19
C VAL A 48 -5.78 -10.78 6.14
N VAL A 49 -5.41 -9.54 5.86
CA VAL A 49 -3.99 -9.12 5.82
C VAL A 49 -3.55 -8.64 7.19
N THR A 50 -2.55 -9.32 7.76
CA THR A 50 -1.93 -8.90 9.01
C THR A 50 -0.81 -7.88 8.78
N ALA A 51 -0.49 -7.10 9.82
CA ALA A 51 0.61 -6.14 9.79
C ALA A 51 1.97 -6.81 9.48
N ASP A 52 2.17 -8.04 9.95
CA ASP A 52 3.39 -8.82 9.71
C ASP A 52 3.52 -9.24 8.24
N GLN A 53 2.42 -9.63 7.60
CA GLN A 53 2.41 -9.95 6.17
C GLN A 53 2.73 -8.71 5.33
N PHE A 54 2.20 -7.57 5.69
CA PHE A 54 2.52 -6.32 5.01
C PHE A 54 3.98 -5.90 5.23
N ALA A 55 4.52 -6.07 6.43
CA ALA A 55 5.94 -5.81 6.72
C ALA A 55 6.87 -6.72 5.90
N ARG A 56 6.55 -8.00 5.76
CA ARG A 56 7.30 -8.93 4.89
C ARG A 56 7.25 -8.50 3.43
N LEU A 57 6.09 -8.07 2.97
CA LEU A 57 5.92 -7.55 1.61
C LEU A 57 6.79 -6.32 1.37
N GLN A 58 6.86 -5.40 2.33
CA GLN A 58 7.75 -4.24 2.26
C GLN A 58 9.22 -4.61 2.24
N GLN A 59 9.64 -5.62 3.01
CA GLN A 59 11.01 -6.12 2.98
C GLN A 59 11.36 -6.71 1.61
N LEU A 60 10.45 -7.48 1.00
CA LEU A 60 10.65 -8.01 -0.35
C LEU A 60 10.75 -6.89 -1.39
N ILE A 61 9.92 -5.86 -1.29
CA ILE A 61 9.99 -4.69 -2.16
C ILE A 61 11.34 -3.98 -2.00
N ALA A 62 11.84 -3.83 -0.77
CA ALA A 62 13.12 -3.18 -0.51
C ALA A 62 14.34 -3.96 -1.04
N LEU A 63 14.23 -5.27 -1.18
CA LEU A 63 15.28 -6.12 -1.77
C LEU A 63 15.34 -6.03 -3.30
N CYS A 64 14.28 -5.56 -3.95
CA CYS A 64 14.24 -5.38 -5.39
C CYS A 64 14.78 -4.01 -5.78
N PRO A 65 15.63 -3.89 -6.83
CA PRO A 65 16.10 -2.59 -7.33
C PRO A 65 14.96 -1.68 -7.74
N GLU A 66 15.08 -0.41 -7.42
CA GLU A 66 14.05 0.59 -7.64
C GLU A 66 14.05 1.12 -9.08
N PRO A 67 12.96 1.01 -9.84
CA PRO A 67 12.72 1.95 -10.91
C PRO A 67 12.42 3.34 -10.28
N SER A 68 13.02 4.38 -10.82
CA SER A 68 13.04 5.74 -10.24
C SER A 68 11.67 6.40 -9.98
N SER A 69 10.59 5.85 -10.53
CA SER A 69 9.22 6.36 -10.38
C SER A 69 8.39 5.69 -9.27
N ASP A 70 8.85 4.57 -8.73
CA ASP A 70 8.03 3.68 -7.89
C ASP A 70 8.18 3.98 -6.38
N SER A 71 9.25 4.67 -5.98
CA SER A 71 9.58 4.91 -4.57
C SER A 71 8.52 5.74 -3.83
N PHE A 72 7.95 6.73 -4.50
CA PHE A 72 6.93 7.59 -3.91
C PHE A 72 5.59 6.86 -3.73
N GLU A 73 5.18 6.06 -4.72
CA GLU A 73 3.95 5.25 -4.64
C GLU A 73 4.03 4.24 -3.49
N VAL A 74 5.14 3.52 -3.38
CA VAL A 74 5.36 2.54 -2.29
C VAL A 74 5.38 3.20 -0.92
N ARG A 75 6.02 4.36 -0.78
CA ARG A 75 6.03 5.13 0.49
C ARG A 75 4.64 5.61 0.86
N SER A 76 3.87 6.10 -0.11
CA SER A 76 2.49 6.57 0.12
C SER A 76 1.59 5.43 0.56
N ILE A 77 1.65 4.26 -0.08
CA ILE A 77 0.89 3.07 0.30
C ILE A 77 1.28 2.60 1.71
N SER A 78 2.56 2.62 2.03
CA SER A 78 3.10 2.24 3.33
C SER A 78 2.60 3.14 4.46
N LEU A 79 2.63 4.44 4.23
CA LEU A 79 2.13 5.44 5.17
C LEU A 79 0.60 5.32 5.34
N TYR A 80 -0.10 5.11 4.24
CA TYR A 80 -1.56 4.91 4.27
C TYR A 80 -1.93 3.64 5.04
N PHE A 81 -1.21 2.54 4.86
CA PHE A 81 -1.42 1.32 5.63
C PHE A 81 -1.25 1.55 7.14
N ARG A 82 -0.22 2.30 7.55
CA ARG A 82 -0.02 2.67 8.96
C ARG A 82 -1.18 3.51 9.50
N LEU A 83 -1.66 4.45 8.69
CA LEU A 83 -2.81 5.28 9.03
C LEU A 83 -4.07 4.43 9.22
N VAL A 84 -4.32 3.48 8.32
CA VAL A 84 -5.46 2.55 8.40
C VAL A 84 -5.35 1.64 9.61
N CYS A 85 -4.16 1.13 9.93
CA CYS A 85 -3.93 0.34 11.14
C CYS A 85 -4.17 1.16 12.42
N PHE A 86 -3.72 2.40 12.46
CA PHE A 86 -3.99 3.32 13.57
C PHE A 86 -5.48 3.62 13.71
N ALA A 87 -6.16 3.91 12.60
CA ALA A 87 -7.60 4.11 12.57
C ALA A 87 -8.34 2.86 13.06
N HIS A 88 -7.88 1.66 12.68
CA HIS A 88 -8.46 0.41 13.17
C HIS A 88 -8.38 0.31 14.70
N THR A 89 -7.23 0.63 15.29
CA THR A 89 -7.03 0.58 16.74
C THR A 89 -7.96 1.55 17.47
N VAL A 90 -8.10 2.77 16.95
CA VAL A 90 -8.97 3.80 17.54
C VAL A 90 -10.45 3.47 17.35
N MET A 91 -10.82 3.08 16.12
CA MET A 91 -12.22 2.83 15.76
C MET A 91 -12.77 1.52 16.34
N SER A 92 -11.92 0.49 16.51
CA SER A 92 -12.34 -0.77 17.13
C SER A 92 -12.82 -0.57 18.59
N TRP A 93 -12.25 0.44 19.24
CA TRP A 93 -12.68 0.83 20.59
C TRP A 93 -13.98 1.65 20.59
N ALA A 94 -14.15 2.56 19.60
CA ALA A 94 -15.28 3.50 19.57
C ALA A 94 -16.47 2.98 18.74
N PHE A 95 -16.20 2.28 17.60
CA PHE A 95 -17.23 1.87 16.64
C PHE A 95 -16.91 0.49 16.04
N PRO A 96 -17.27 -0.61 16.69
CA PRO A 96 -16.98 -1.96 16.20
C PRO A 96 -17.62 -2.29 14.85
N SER A 97 -18.68 -1.59 14.46
CA SER A 97 -19.33 -1.76 13.15
C SER A 97 -18.51 -1.29 11.94
N ALA A 98 -17.46 -0.49 12.16
CA ALA A 98 -16.56 -0.01 11.11
C ALA A 98 -15.42 -0.98 10.77
N ALA A 99 -15.23 -2.04 11.55
CA ALA A 99 -14.16 -3.01 11.38
C ALA A 99 -14.08 -3.63 9.96
N PRO A 100 -15.17 -4.09 9.32
CA PRO A 100 -15.09 -4.70 7.98
C PRO A 100 -14.65 -3.71 6.89
N LEU A 101 -14.99 -2.43 7.01
CA LEU A 101 -14.55 -1.39 6.09
C LEU A 101 -13.03 -1.17 6.16
N ILE A 102 -12.50 -1.17 7.37
CA ILE A 102 -11.06 -0.96 7.62
C ILE A 102 -10.26 -2.18 7.17
N GLU A 103 -10.79 -3.39 7.35
CA GLU A 103 -10.16 -4.62 6.83
C GLU A 103 -10.12 -4.63 5.30
N ALA A 104 -11.16 -4.15 4.63
CA ALA A 104 -11.18 -4.01 3.18
C ALA A 104 -10.11 -3.01 2.69
N GLU A 105 -9.92 -1.88 3.39
CA GLU A 105 -8.85 -0.92 3.08
C GLU A 105 -7.45 -1.51 3.30
N ARG A 106 -7.25 -2.30 4.34
CA ARG A 106 -5.99 -3.02 4.60
C ARG A 106 -5.69 -4.02 3.48
N GLY A 107 -6.68 -4.77 3.04
CA GLY A 107 -6.58 -5.68 1.90
C GLY A 107 -6.21 -4.95 0.61
N GLY A 108 -6.81 -3.79 0.35
CA GLY A 108 -6.48 -2.93 -0.78
C GLY A 108 -5.03 -2.44 -0.75
N CYS A 109 -4.53 -2.02 0.40
CA CYS A 109 -3.12 -1.61 0.57
C CYS A 109 -2.16 -2.76 0.27
N ALA A 110 -2.45 -3.96 0.78
CA ALA A 110 -1.62 -5.14 0.54
C ALA A 110 -1.62 -5.54 -0.94
N TYR A 111 -2.76 -5.46 -1.61
CA TYR A 111 -2.86 -5.71 -3.04
C TYR A 111 -2.04 -4.70 -3.85
N ALA A 112 -2.13 -3.42 -3.53
CA ALA A 112 -1.34 -2.37 -4.17
C ALA A 112 0.18 -2.57 -3.97
N ALA A 113 0.61 -2.97 -2.78
CA ALA A 113 1.98 -3.31 -2.49
C ALA A 113 2.45 -4.56 -3.27
N ALA A 114 1.60 -5.57 -3.41
CA ALA A 114 1.88 -6.76 -4.21
C ALA A 114 2.03 -6.43 -5.70
N VAL A 115 1.21 -5.54 -6.23
CA VAL A 115 1.34 -5.03 -7.62
C VAL A 115 2.66 -4.29 -7.81
N ALA A 116 3.07 -3.48 -6.84
CA ALA A 116 4.37 -2.79 -6.88
C ALA A 116 5.53 -3.79 -6.89
N LEU A 117 5.45 -4.86 -6.09
CA LEU A 117 6.44 -5.93 -6.08
C LEU A 117 6.50 -6.67 -7.44
N ASP A 118 5.36 -7.00 -8.01
CA ASP A 118 5.28 -7.67 -9.31
C ASP A 118 5.92 -6.83 -10.43
N ARG A 119 5.67 -5.52 -10.44
CA ARG A 119 6.35 -4.58 -11.36
C ARG A 119 7.86 -4.58 -11.19
N ARG A 120 8.36 -4.60 -9.96
CA ARG A 120 9.80 -4.63 -9.69
C ARG A 120 10.45 -5.94 -10.13
N ILE A 121 9.78 -7.06 -9.92
CA ILE A 121 10.23 -8.38 -10.40
C ILE A 121 10.29 -8.39 -11.94
N ALA A 122 9.27 -7.88 -12.62
CA ALA A 122 9.24 -7.78 -14.08
C ALA A 122 10.38 -6.89 -14.60
N TYR A 123 10.62 -5.75 -13.98
CA TYR A 123 11.73 -4.86 -14.31
C TYR A 123 13.09 -5.53 -14.15
N ASN A 124 13.31 -6.28 -13.07
CA ASN A 124 14.53 -7.04 -12.85
C ASN A 124 14.77 -8.11 -13.93
N ARG A 125 13.71 -8.81 -14.31
CA ARG A 125 13.80 -9.81 -15.40
C ARG A 125 14.22 -9.15 -16.72
N MET A 126 13.70 -7.97 -17.02
CA MET A 126 14.10 -7.22 -18.22
C MET A 126 15.59 -6.82 -18.18
N LEU A 127 16.07 -6.33 -17.02
CA LEU A 127 17.48 -5.97 -16.87
C LEU A 127 18.40 -7.17 -17.03
N MET A 128 18.07 -8.32 -16.44
CA MET A 128 18.83 -9.56 -16.59
C MET A 128 18.85 -10.05 -18.04
N ALA A 129 17.72 -9.96 -18.74
CA ALA A 129 17.65 -10.33 -20.15
C ALA A 129 18.50 -9.41 -21.05
N GLN A 130 18.57 -8.12 -20.74
CA GLN A 130 19.44 -7.18 -21.45
C GLN A 130 20.93 -7.47 -21.20
N GLN A 131 21.31 -7.82 -19.98
CA GLN A 131 22.68 -8.20 -19.66
C GLN A 131 23.11 -9.51 -20.30
N ALA A 132 22.20 -10.46 -20.47
CA ALA A 132 22.48 -11.74 -21.12
C ALA A 132 22.67 -11.61 -22.65
N ASN A 133 22.13 -10.55 -23.26
CA ASN A 133 22.28 -10.27 -24.70
C ASN A 133 23.51 -9.42 -25.06
N HIS A 134 24.26 -8.99 -24.08
CA HIS A 134 25.53 -8.29 -24.23
C HIS A 134 26.71 -9.21 -23.92
#